data_1054da744046b6b559efb193d89e7851
#
_entry.id   1054da744046b6b559efb193d89e7851
#
_cell.length_a   1.000
_cell.length_b   1.000
_cell.length_c   1.000
_cell.angle_alpha   90.00
_cell.angle_beta   90.00
_cell.angle_gamma   90.00
#
_symmetry.space_group_name_H-M   'P 1'
#
loop_
_entity.id
_entity.type
_entity.pdbx_description
1 polymer ?
#
loop_
_entity_poly.entity_id
_entity_poly.type
_entity_poly.pdbx_seq_one_letter_code
_entity_poly.pdbx_strand_id
1 'polypeptide(L)'
;MEPEAEIIRAQLFALRDEAYRTFHSALMPTVPPETVIGVRVPALRKLAKQLAGTAQAEVFLQALPHGYYEENNLHAFLIELIRDYDRALAETEAFLPYINNWATCDCFCPKVFAKHKKELLVPIRRWLDSGEVYTVRYGMEMLMRYYLDDAFRPEYLEWVADVHSTEYYINCLLYTSDAADDRIS
;
A
#
# COMPACT_ATOMS: atom_id res chain seq x y z
N MET A 1 21.05 3.59 -11.74
CA MET A 1 20.39 2.83 -10.66
C MET A 1 21.45 2.41 -9.67
N GLU A 2 21.21 2.51 -8.37
CA GLU A 2 22.19 2.13 -7.37
C GLU A 2 22.43 0.62 -7.43
N PRO A 3 23.70 0.15 -7.27
CA PRO A 3 24.03 -1.27 -7.37
C PRO A 3 23.22 -2.17 -6.46
N GLU A 4 22.87 -1.70 -5.26
CA GLU A 4 22.06 -2.41 -4.28
C GLU A 4 20.63 -2.68 -4.76
N ALA A 5 20.03 -1.71 -5.47
CA ALA A 5 18.70 -1.88 -6.06
C ALA A 5 18.71 -2.93 -7.18
N GLU A 6 19.80 -3.00 -7.95
CA GLU A 6 19.98 -4.05 -8.98
C GLU A 6 20.15 -5.45 -8.37
N ILE A 7 20.84 -5.57 -7.24
CA ILE A 7 20.96 -6.84 -6.51
C ILE A 7 19.59 -7.32 -6.03
N ILE A 8 18.78 -6.42 -5.44
CA ILE A 8 17.41 -6.77 -5.00
C ILE A 8 16.56 -7.18 -6.20
N ARG A 9 16.64 -6.46 -7.32
CA ARG A 9 15.94 -6.83 -8.56
C ARG A 9 16.33 -8.22 -9.04
N ALA A 10 17.62 -8.55 -9.05
CA ALA A 10 18.08 -9.88 -9.41
C ALA A 10 17.52 -10.97 -8.49
N GLN A 11 17.41 -10.71 -7.18
CA GLN A 11 16.78 -11.62 -6.23
C GLN A 11 15.29 -11.82 -6.53
N LEU A 12 14.56 -10.75 -6.90
CA LEU A 12 13.15 -10.84 -7.31
C LEU A 12 12.99 -11.69 -8.57
N PHE A 13 13.82 -11.48 -9.58
CA PHE A 13 13.80 -12.29 -10.80
C PHE A 13 14.13 -13.77 -10.54
N ALA A 14 15.00 -14.09 -9.59
CA ALA A 14 15.29 -15.46 -9.18
C ALA A 14 14.10 -16.16 -8.50
N LEU A 15 13.11 -15.40 -8.00
CA LEU A 15 11.88 -15.91 -7.37
C LEU A 15 10.69 -15.96 -8.34
N ARG A 16 10.90 -15.67 -9.62
CA ARG A 16 9.86 -15.60 -10.65
C ARG A 16 9.12 -16.93 -10.82
N ASP A 17 7.80 -16.84 -10.93
CA ASP A 17 6.86 -17.91 -11.30
C ASP A 17 6.04 -17.45 -12.52
N GLU A 18 6.32 -18.03 -13.68
CA GLU A 18 5.70 -17.59 -14.96
C GLU A 18 4.20 -17.88 -15.01
N ALA A 19 3.75 -19.00 -14.43
CA ALA A 19 2.33 -19.32 -14.37
C ALA A 19 1.58 -18.32 -13.49
N TYR A 20 2.18 -17.95 -12.34
CA TYR A 20 1.64 -16.92 -11.46
C TYR A 20 1.66 -15.54 -12.13
N ARG A 21 2.72 -15.19 -12.83
CA ARG A 21 2.82 -13.95 -13.60
C ARG A 21 1.66 -13.77 -14.57
N THR A 22 1.41 -14.79 -15.39
CA THR A 22 0.33 -14.78 -16.40
C THR A 22 -1.04 -14.59 -15.73
N PHE A 23 -1.31 -15.35 -14.67
CA PHE A 23 -2.56 -15.27 -13.93
C PHE A 23 -2.73 -13.89 -13.27
N HIS A 24 -1.70 -13.42 -12.58
CA HIS A 24 -1.79 -12.21 -11.77
C HIS A 24 -1.89 -10.93 -12.62
N SER A 25 -1.15 -10.85 -13.73
CA SER A 25 -1.22 -9.72 -14.66
C SER A 25 -2.63 -9.51 -15.22
N ALA A 26 -3.41 -10.57 -15.41
CA ALA A 26 -4.79 -10.47 -15.88
C ALA A 26 -5.74 -9.80 -14.87
N LEU A 27 -5.38 -9.80 -13.57
CA LEU A 27 -6.18 -9.19 -12.51
C LEU A 27 -5.88 -7.69 -12.32
N MET A 28 -4.81 -7.19 -12.94
CA MET A 28 -4.35 -5.80 -12.78
C MET A 28 -4.24 -5.10 -14.15
N PRO A 29 -5.37 -4.76 -14.79
CA PRO A 29 -5.36 -4.19 -16.14
C PRO A 29 -4.67 -2.82 -16.22
N THR A 30 -4.48 -2.13 -15.10
CA THR A 30 -3.78 -0.84 -15.01
C THR A 30 -2.26 -0.98 -14.91
N VAL A 31 -1.75 -2.18 -14.64
CA VAL A 31 -0.31 -2.45 -14.54
C VAL A 31 0.16 -3.09 -15.85
N PRO A 32 1.13 -2.48 -16.58
CA PRO A 32 1.66 -3.06 -17.81
C PRO A 32 2.26 -4.45 -17.54
N PRO A 33 1.87 -5.51 -18.27
CA PRO A 33 2.33 -6.89 -18.00
C PRO A 33 3.85 -7.08 -18.04
N GLU A 34 4.56 -6.25 -18.80
CA GLU A 34 6.03 -6.24 -18.88
C GLU A 34 6.69 -5.76 -17.58
N THR A 35 5.96 -5.01 -16.74
CA THR A 35 6.44 -4.55 -15.43
C THR A 35 6.13 -5.53 -14.30
N VAL A 36 5.53 -6.70 -14.60
CA VAL A 36 5.24 -7.75 -13.63
C VAL A 36 6.27 -8.86 -13.75
N ILE A 37 7.02 -9.12 -12.68
CA ILE A 37 8.01 -10.21 -12.61
C ILE A 37 7.31 -11.56 -12.39
N GLY A 38 6.31 -11.61 -11.51
CA GLY A 38 5.57 -12.81 -11.15
C GLY A 38 6.09 -13.46 -9.87
N VAL A 39 6.36 -12.68 -8.83
CA VAL A 39 6.77 -13.20 -7.52
C VAL A 39 5.58 -13.29 -6.58
N ARG A 40 5.36 -14.47 -5.98
CA ARG A 40 4.24 -14.68 -5.04
C ARG A 40 4.43 -13.87 -3.74
N VAL A 41 3.35 -13.31 -3.22
CA VAL A 41 3.34 -12.47 -2.00
C VAL A 41 4.07 -13.12 -0.80
N PRO A 42 3.91 -14.42 -0.49
CA PRO A 42 4.66 -15.04 0.61
C PRO A 42 6.18 -15.00 0.42
N ALA A 43 6.67 -15.13 -0.82
CA ALA A 43 8.09 -15.02 -1.14
C ALA A 43 8.60 -13.59 -0.98
N LEU A 44 7.82 -12.59 -1.44
CA LEU A 44 8.11 -11.17 -1.23
C LEU A 44 8.19 -10.82 0.26
N ARG A 45 7.22 -11.26 1.06
CA ARG A 45 7.22 -11.02 2.52
C ARG A 45 8.39 -11.71 3.22
N LYS A 46 8.83 -12.88 2.74
CA LYS A 46 10.03 -13.55 3.25
C LYS A 46 11.28 -12.73 2.92
N LEU A 47 11.41 -12.25 1.68
CA LEU A 47 12.53 -11.41 1.26
C LEU A 47 12.56 -10.09 2.05
N ALA A 48 11.43 -9.42 2.22
CA ALA A 48 11.34 -8.21 3.04
C ALA A 48 11.87 -8.42 4.46
N LYS A 49 11.52 -9.55 5.11
CA LYS A 49 12.03 -9.89 6.45
C LYS A 49 13.54 -10.12 6.48
N GLN A 50 14.12 -10.66 5.41
CA GLN A 50 15.55 -10.88 5.30
C GLN A 50 16.32 -9.56 5.12
N LEU A 51 15.75 -8.63 4.38
CA LEU A 51 16.35 -7.33 4.07
C LEU A 51 16.12 -6.28 5.16
N ALA A 52 15.07 -6.41 5.97
CA ALA A 52 14.69 -5.40 6.96
C ALA A 52 15.85 -5.04 7.90
N GLY A 53 16.17 -3.74 7.97
CA GLY A 53 17.26 -3.21 8.80
C GLY A 53 18.66 -3.36 8.21
N THR A 54 18.81 -3.82 6.98
CA THR A 54 20.10 -3.84 6.27
C THR A 54 20.34 -2.52 5.52
N ALA A 55 21.61 -2.17 5.31
CA ALA A 55 21.98 -1.02 4.49
C ALA A 55 21.40 -1.11 3.07
N GLN A 56 21.31 -2.32 2.51
CA GLN A 56 20.73 -2.58 1.21
C GLN A 56 19.24 -2.18 1.14
N ALA A 57 18.46 -2.49 2.20
CA ALA A 57 17.07 -2.08 2.28
C ALA A 57 16.93 -0.54 2.36
N GLU A 58 17.82 0.13 3.09
CA GLU A 58 17.81 1.59 3.19
C GLU A 58 18.04 2.25 1.81
N VAL A 59 19.03 1.78 1.06
CA VAL A 59 19.28 2.27 -0.31
C VAL A 59 18.08 1.98 -1.22
N PHE A 60 17.48 0.80 -1.11
CA PHE A 60 16.31 0.42 -1.91
C PHE A 60 15.10 1.31 -1.61
N LEU A 61 14.83 1.64 -0.35
CA LEU A 61 13.74 2.55 0.04
C LEU A 61 13.93 3.97 -0.53
N GLN A 62 15.16 4.40 -0.77
CA GLN A 62 15.45 5.71 -1.38
C GLN A 62 15.42 5.67 -2.92
N ALA A 63 15.36 4.49 -3.54
CA ALA A 63 15.48 4.30 -4.99
C ALA A 63 14.12 4.41 -5.73
N LEU A 64 13.26 5.34 -5.35
CA LEU A 64 11.99 5.61 -6.02
C LEU A 64 12.19 6.47 -7.28
N PRO A 65 11.39 6.27 -8.34
CA PRO A 65 10.34 5.24 -8.52
C PRO A 65 10.93 3.87 -8.86
N HIS A 66 10.20 2.81 -8.51
CA HIS A 66 10.55 1.45 -8.91
C HIS A 66 10.01 1.11 -10.31
N GLY A 67 10.72 0.20 -11.02
CA GLY A 67 10.37 -0.21 -12.37
C GLY A 67 9.39 -1.39 -12.44
N TYR A 68 9.27 -2.17 -11.36
CA TYR A 68 8.46 -3.39 -11.34
C TYR A 68 7.43 -3.38 -10.22
N TYR A 69 6.31 -4.04 -10.48
CA TYR A 69 5.22 -4.22 -9.52
C TYR A 69 5.71 -4.86 -8.21
N GLU A 70 6.55 -5.88 -8.31
CA GLU A 70 7.07 -6.56 -7.13
C GLU A 70 8.11 -5.75 -6.36
N GLU A 71 8.79 -4.82 -7.02
CA GLU A 71 9.64 -3.85 -6.32
C GLU A 71 8.78 -2.91 -5.46
N ASN A 72 7.64 -2.43 -5.99
CA ASN A 72 6.69 -1.62 -5.22
C ASN A 72 6.12 -2.41 -4.03
N ASN A 73 5.75 -3.68 -4.22
CA ASN A 73 5.27 -4.52 -3.13
C ASN A 73 6.36 -4.80 -2.08
N LEU A 74 7.59 -5.04 -2.50
CA LEU A 74 8.71 -5.23 -1.58
C LEU A 74 8.96 -3.96 -0.77
N HIS A 75 8.91 -2.80 -1.40
CA HIS A 75 9.01 -1.49 -0.74
C HIS A 75 7.94 -1.35 0.34
N ALA A 76 6.67 -1.57 0.00
CA ALA A 76 5.56 -1.57 0.94
C ALA A 76 5.81 -2.51 2.13
N PHE A 77 6.26 -3.75 1.88
CA PHE A 77 6.50 -4.74 2.93
C PHE A 77 7.72 -4.41 3.79
N LEU A 78 8.72 -3.68 3.28
CA LEU A 78 9.82 -3.15 4.09
C LEU A 78 9.33 -2.07 5.05
N ILE A 79 8.51 -1.12 4.58
CA ILE A 79 7.90 -0.09 5.44
C ILE A 79 7.04 -0.74 6.53
N GLU A 80 6.27 -1.80 6.22
CA GLU A 80 5.46 -2.54 7.21
C GLU A 80 6.27 -3.08 8.40
N LEU A 81 7.59 -3.27 8.24
CA LEU A 81 8.47 -3.81 9.26
C LEU A 81 9.16 -2.72 10.10
N ILE A 82 9.02 -1.45 9.74
CA ILE A 82 9.52 -0.33 10.51
C ILE A 82 8.76 -0.24 11.83
N ARG A 83 9.47 -0.13 12.94
CA ARG A 83 8.89 -0.11 14.29
C ARG A 83 8.68 1.30 14.84
N ASP A 84 9.43 2.25 14.34
CA ASP A 84 9.29 3.67 14.69
C ASP A 84 8.14 4.28 13.88
N TYR A 85 7.21 4.95 14.57
CA TYR A 85 6.01 5.49 13.95
C TYR A 85 6.32 6.64 12.99
N ASP A 86 7.14 7.60 13.44
CA ASP A 86 7.43 8.79 12.65
C ASP A 86 8.18 8.43 11.37
N ARG A 87 9.12 7.49 11.47
CA ARG A 87 9.80 6.94 10.30
C ARG A 87 8.84 6.18 9.37
N ALA A 88 8.02 5.29 9.90
CA ALA A 88 7.06 4.53 9.10
C ALA A 88 6.07 5.45 8.38
N LEU A 89 5.63 6.53 9.03
CA LEU A 89 4.77 7.55 8.43
C LEU A 89 5.50 8.29 7.31
N ALA A 90 6.72 8.77 7.55
CA ALA A 90 7.50 9.49 6.55
C ALA A 90 7.77 8.63 5.30
N GLU A 91 8.18 7.36 5.47
CA GLU A 91 8.39 6.43 4.36
C GLU A 91 7.07 6.11 3.63
N THR A 92 5.96 5.98 4.36
CA THR A 92 4.63 5.80 3.76
C THR A 92 4.28 7.00 2.87
N GLU A 93 4.43 8.21 3.37
CA GLU A 93 4.11 9.44 2.63
C GLU A 93 5.02 9.64 1.41
N ALA A 94 6.28 9.27 1.51
CA ALA A 94 7.20 9.28 0.38
C ALA A 94 6.82 8.25 -0.69
N PHE A 95 6.25 7.11 -0.31
CA PHE A 95 5.90 6.02 -1.22
C PHE A 95 4.51 6.18 -1.85
N LEU A 96 3.51 6.74 -1.16
CA LEU A 96 2.13 6.85 -1.64
C LEU A 96 1.99 7.39 -3.08
N PRO A 97 2.73 8.43 -3.51
CA PRO A 97 2.64 8.96 -4.88
C PRO A 97 3.05 7.96 -5.98
N TYR A 98 3.76 6.90 -5.62
CA TYR A 98 4.24 5.88 -6.55
C TYR A 98 3.36 4.63 -6.60
N ILE A 99 2.33 4.54 -5.76
CA ILE A 99 1.34 3.46 -5.81
C ILE A 99 0.42 3.72 -7.00
N ASN A 100 0.41 2.79 -7.95
CA ASN A 100 -0.31 2.91 -9.22
C ASN A 100 -1.34 1.78 -9.43
N ASN A 101 -1.61 0.98 -8.40
CA ASN A 101 -2.54 -0.13 -8.49
C ASN A 101 -3.16 -0.48 -7.12
N TRP A 102 -4.37 -1.04 -7.17
CA TRP A 102 -5.12 -1.43 -5.98
C TRP A 102 -4.44 -2.54 -5.18
N ALA A 103 -3.77 -3.49 -5.85
CA ALA A 103 -3.19 -4.66 -5.18
C ALA A 103 -2.03 -4.28 -4.25
N THR A 104 -1.17 -3.33 -4.65
CA THR A 104 -0.13 -2.75 -3.78
C THR A 104 -0.76 -1.92 -2.66
N CYS A 105 -1.75 -1.08 -2.99
CA CYS A 105 -2.43 -0.21 -2.04
C CYS A 105 -3.06 -1.00 -0.88
N ASP A 106 -3.91 -1.98 -1.21
CA ASP A 106 -4.73 -2.70 -0.22
C ASP A 106 -3.94 -3.67 0.64
N CYS A 107 -2.80 -4.18 0.15
CA CYS A 107 -1.95 -5.06 0.94
C CYS A 107 -0.92 -4.32 1.81
N PHE A 108 -0.80 -3.00 1.67
CA PHE A 108 0.19 -2.17 2.36
C PHE A 108 -0.33 -1.64 3.69
N CYS A 109 0.25 -2.08 4.80
CA CYS A 109 -0.17 -1.62 6.12
C CYS A 109 0.96 -1.72 7.17
N PRO A 110 1.63 -0.61 7.52
CA PRO A 110 2.63 -0.59 8.56
C PRO A 110 2.07 -1.04 9.90
N LYS A 111 2.68 -2.06 10.50
CA LYS A 111 2.19 -2.67 11.75
C LYS A 111 2.19 -1.70 12.93
N VAL A 112 3.08 -0.73 12.93
CA VAL A 112 3.21 0.26 13.99
C VAL A 112 1.97 1.17 14.06
N PHE A 113 1.25 1.38 12.97
CA PHE A 113 0.05 2.21 12.92
C PHE A 113 -1.06 1.73 13.86
N ALA A 114 -1.18 0.41 14.06
CA ALA A 114 -2.16 -0.15 15.00
C ALA A 114 -2.01 0.37 16.44
N LYS A 115 -0.82 0.81 16.83
CA LYS A 115 -0.52 1.32 18.18
C LYS A 115 -0.65 2.85 18.27
N HIS A 116 -0.77 3.53 17.16
CA HIS A 116 -0.78 4.99 17.03
C HIS A 116 -2.05 5.52 16.36
N LYS A 117 -3.21 4.87 16.67
CA LYS A 117 -4.49 5.21 16.05
C LYS A 117 -4.88 6.68 16.21
N LYS A 118 -4.53 7.32 17.33
CA LYS A 118 -4.86 8.74 17.57
C LYS A 118 -4.05 9.67 16.66
N GLU A 119 -2.76 9.42 16.59
CA GLU A 119 -1.80 10.19 15.77
C GLU A 119 -2.06 10.00 14.28
N LEU A 120 -2.52 8.80 13.88
CA LEU A 120 -2.77 8.44 12.49
C LEU A 120 -3.99 9.15 11.86
N LEU A 121 -4.93 9.66 12.67
CA LEU A 121 -6.11 10.36 12.14
C LEU A 121 -5.75 11.61 11.33
N VAL A 122 -4.74 12.37 11.74
CA VAL A 122 -4.32 13.58 11.04
C VAL A 122 -3.75 13.27 9.65
N PRO A 123 -2.80 12.32 9.49
CA PRO A 123 -2.38 11.84 8.18
C PRO A 123 -3.53 11.31 7.32
N ILE A 124 -4.42 10.49 7.89
CA ILE A 124 -5.57 9.92 7.15
C ILE A 124 -6.43 11.04 6.56
N ARG A 125 -6.80 12.06 7.34
CA ARG A 125 -7.59 13.18 6.81
C ARG A 125 -6.88 13.86 5.64
N ARG A 126 -5.58 14.11 5.76
CA ARG A 126 -4.78 14.71 4.69
C ARG A 126 -4.72 13.81 3.44
N TRP A 127 -4.65 12.49 3.61
CA TRP A 127 -4.66 11.55 2.48
C TRP A 127 -6.01 11.54 1.76
N LEU A 128 -7.13 11.60 2.49
CA LEU A 128 -8.47 11.71 1.90
C LEU A 128 -8.64 13.00 1.09
N ASP A 129 -8.03 14.09 1.52
CA ASP A 129 -8.11 15.40 0.88
C ASP A 129 -7.07 15.59 -0.25
N SER A 130 -6.21 14.59 -0.52
CA SER A 130 -5.07 14.74 -1.45
C SER A 130 -5.46 14.86 -2.93
N GLY A 131 -6.61 14.31 -3.33
CA GLY A 131 -7.04 14.21 -4.73
C GLY A 131 -6.31 13.11 -5.53
N GLU A 132 -5.29 12.45 -4.97
CA GLU A 132 -4.54 11.37 -5.62
C GLU A 132 -5.22 10.02 -5.38
N VAL A 133 -5.57 9.31 -6.47
CA VAL A 133 -6.46 8.12 -6.44
C VAL A 133 -6.06 7.10 -5.38
N TYR A 134 -4.81 6.66 -5.39
CA TYR A 134 -4.37 5.62 -4.46
C TYR A 134 -4.00 6.16 -3.08
N THR A 135 -3.69 7.43 -2.93
CA THR A 135 -3.52 8.08 -1.63
C THR A 135 -4.86 8.23 -0.92
N VAL A 136 -5.91 8.64 -1.63
CA VAL A 136 -7.30 8.68 -1.12
C VAL A 136 -7.74 7.27 -0.73
N ARG A 137 -7.58 6.29 -1.65
CA ARG A 137 -7.92 4.90 -1.39
C ARG A 137 -7.20 4.36 -0.14
N TYR A 138 -5.91 4.65 0.02
CA TYR A 138 -5.13 4.26 1.19
C TYR A 138 -5.68 4.86 2.49
N GLY A 139 -6.07 6.14 2.47
CA GLY A 139 -6.73 6.79 3.61
C GLY A 139 -8.01 6.08 4.02
N MET A 140 -8.87 5.72 3.05
CA MET A 140 -10.09 4.95 3.29
C MET A 140 -9.79 3.56 3.87
N GLU A 141 -8.80 2.84 3.30
CA GLU A 141 -8.35 1.54 3.81
C GLU A 141 -7.87 1.61 5.27
N MET A 142 -7.16 2.68 5.65
CA MET A 142 -6.71 2.86 7.03
C MET A 142 -7.87 3.11 7.98
N LEU A 143 -8.90 3.87 7.57
CA LEU A 143 -10.14 4.02 8.34
C LEU A 143 -10.85 2.69 8.51
N MET A 144 -11.05 1.94 7.44
CA MET A 144 -11.71 0.64 7.47
C MET A 144 -10.97 -0.35 8.37
N ARG A 145 -9.63 -0.33 8.34
CA ARG A 145 -8.79 -1.28 9.08
C ARG A 145 -8.71 -1.04 10.57
N TYR A 146 -8.75 0.22 10.99
CA TYR A 146 -8.42 0.58 12.37
C TYR A 146 -9.54 1.26 13.15
N TYR A 147 -10.65 1.69 12.49
CA TYR A 147 -11.64 2.55 13.13
C TYR A 147 -13.09 2.10 12.92
N LEU A 148 -13.33 0.85 12.52
CA LEU A 148 -14.69 0.29 12.39
C LEU A 148 -15.15 -0.49 13.64
N ASP A 149 -14.29 -0.60 14.66
CA ASP A 149 -14.55 -1.29 15.92
C ASP A 149 -14.68 -0.29 17.09
N ASP A 150 -14.03 -0.56 18.23
CA ASP A 150 -14.04 0.28 19.44
C ASP A 150 -13.58 1.74 19.20
N ALA A 151 -12.83 1.98 18.14
CA ALA A 151 -12.36 3.32 17.76
C ALA A 151 -13.31 4.05 16.79
N PHE A 152 -14.44 3.44 16.43
CA PHE A 152 -15.41 4.03 15.50
C PHE A 152 -16.00 5.35 16.00
N ARG A 153 -16.12 6.31 15.09
CA ARG A 153 -16.88 7.55 15.27
C ARG A 153 -17.65 7.89 14.00
N PRO A 154 -18.91 8.38 14.11
CA PRO A 154 -19.71 8.75 12.94
C PRO A 154 -19.02 9.75 12.01
N GLU A 155 -18.21 10.66 12.56
CA GLU A 155 -17.44 11.65 11.77
C GLU A 155 -16.52 11.02 10.71
N TYR A 156 -16.07 9.77 10.91
CA TYR A 156 -15.22 9.08 9.91
C TYR A 156 -16.01 8.66 8.67
N LEU A 157 -17.31 8.37 8.83
CA LEU A 157 -18.20 8.14 7.69
C LEU A 157 -18.43 9.44 6.90
N GLU A 158 -18.57 10.58 7.61
CA GLU A 158 -18.66 11.88 6.96
C GLU A 158 -17.40 12.19 6.14
N TRP A 159 -16.22 11.90 6.68
CA TRP A 159 -14.96 12.08 5.92
C TRP A 159 -14.91 11.25 4.64
N VAL A 160 -15.44 10.03 4.69
CA VAL A 160 -15.50 9.14 3.51
C VAL A 160 -16.59 9.63 2.55
N ALA A 161 -17.76 10.08 3.05
CA ALA A 161 -18.84 10.62 2.25
C ALA A 161 -18.47 11.93 1.53
N ASP A 162 -17.57 12.73 2.13
CA ASP A 162 -17.04 13.96 1.52
C ASP A 162 -16.08 13.67 0.34
N VAL A 163 -15.61 12.41 0.19
CA VAL A 163 -14.79 12.04 -0.95
C VAL A 163 -15.64 11.92 -2.21
N HIS A 164 -15.53 12.92 -3.08
CA HIS A 164 -16.18 12.91 -4.38
C HIS A 164 -15.17 12.62 -5.48
N SER A 165 -15.34 11.52 -6.19
CA SER A 165 -14.43 11.12 -7.26
C SER A 165 -15.18 10.45 -8.41
N THR A 166 -14.67 10.66 -9.64
CA THR A 166 -15.08 9.92 -10.83
C THR A 166 -14.25 8.64 -11.00
N GLU A 167 -13.24 8.44 -10.17
CA GLU A 167 -12.28 7.36 -10.27
C GLU A 167 -12.88 6.03 -9.79
N TYR A 168 -12.83 5.01 -10.66
CA TYR A 168 -13.40 3.70 -10.39
C TYR A 168 -12.88 3.06 -9.09
N TYR A 169 -11.56 3.14 -8.84
CA TYR A 169 -10.94 2.49 -7.69
C TYR A 169 -11.22 3.18 -6.35
N ILE A 170 -11.61 4.45 -6.35
CA ILE A 170 -12.15 5.14 -5.17
C ILE A 170 -13.60 4.72 -4.97
N ASN A 171 -14.42 4.76 -6.04
CA ASN A 171 -15.83 4.45 -5.97
C ASN A 171 -16.11 3.01 -5.53
N CYS A 172 -15.25 2.04 -5.88
CA CYS A 172 -15.37 0.67 -5.38
C CYS A 172 -15.37 0.58 -3.85
N LEU A 173 -14.56 1.38 -3.17
CA LEU A 173 -14.55 1.42 -1.69
C LEU A 173 -15.74 2.21 -1.13
N LEU A 174 -16.15 3.30 -1.77
CA LEU A 174 -17.33 4.08 -1.36
C LEU A 174 -18.57 3.19 -1.37
N TYR A 175 -18.84 2.44 -2.44
CA TYR A 175 -19.97 1.50 -2.49
C TYR A 175 -19.91 0.39 -1.43
N THR A 176 -18.72 -0.03 -1.04
CA THR A 176 -18.56 -1.02 0.04
C THR A 176 -18.91 -0.41 1.40
N SER A 177 -18.61 0.87 1.60
CA SER A 177 -18.95 1.62 2.82
C SER A 177 -20.46 1.88 2.92
N ASP A 178 -21.12 2.26 1.82
CA ASP A 178 -22.58 2.45 1.76
C ASP A 178 -23.35 1.14 2.07
N ALA A 179 -22.87 0.01 1.52
CA ALA A 179 -23.46 -1.30 1.81
C ALA A 179 -23.29 -1.73 3.28
N ALA A 180 -22.32 -1.19 4.00
CA ALA A 180 -22.16 -1.40 5.43
C ALA A 180 -23.14 -0.54 6.25
N ASP A 181 -23.44 0.69 5.81
CA ASP A 181 -24.39 1.59 6.46
C ASP A 181 -25.83 1.08 6.39
N ASP A 182 -26.26 0.52 5.25
CA ASP A 182 -27.57 -0.11 5.05
C ASP A 182 -27.83 -1.30 6.00
N ARG A 183 -26.79 -1.91 6.59
CA ARG A 183 -26.92 -3.00 7.55
C ARG A 183 -27.08 -2.53 9.01
N ILE A 184 -26.85 -1.25 9.27
CA ILE A 184 -26.90 -0.65 10.61
C ILE A 184 -28.25 0.09 10.82
N SER A 185 -28.95 0.38 9.74
CA SER A 185 -30.30 0.99 9.74
C SER A 185 -31.41 -0.06 9.74
#